data_595bb88b53c87329762eaaacb9c77a04
#
_entry.id   595bb88b53c87329762eaaacb9c77a04
#
_cell.length_a   1.000
_cell.length_b   1.000
_cell.length_c   1.000
_cell.angle_alpha   90.00
_cell.angle_beta   90.00
_cell.angle_gamma   90.00
#
_symmetry.space_group_name_H-M   'P 1'
#
loop_
_entity.id
_entity.type
_entity.pdbx_description
1 polymer ?
#
loop_
_entity_poly.entity_id
_entity_poly.type
_entity_poly.pdbx_seq_one_letter_code
_entity_poly.pdbx_strand_id
1 'polypeptide(L)'
;MAKFTKRAIMLSLLKLLKQKSVDKVTVKDICDDCEINRNTFYYYFKDIYDVLNNIFMEEIEKNLREAGSNGSFYEEYSRAAAILVEYKDVVIHVYNSRNRDIIT
;
A
#
# COMPACT_ATOMS: atom_id res chain seq x y z
N MET A 1 -16.70 -9.75 -9.50
CA MET A 1 -16.54 -8.51 -8.90
C MET A 1 -15.15 -8.22 -8.43
N ALA A 2 -14.27 -8.19 -9.42
CA ALA A 2 -12.84 -7.96 -9.25
C ALA A 2 -12.53 -6.68 -8.49
N LYS A 3 -13.30 -5.62 -8.76
CA LYS A 3 -13.10 -4.30 -8.19
C LYS A 3 -13.28 -4.28 -6.67
N PHE A 4 -14.27 -5.02 -6.16
CA PHE A 4 -14.52 -5.08 -4.72
C PHE A 4 -13.48 -5.93 -3.99
N THR A 5 -13.04 -7.01 -4.61
CA THR A 5 -12.02 -7.88 -4.02
C THR A 5 -10.68 -7.14 -3.89
N LYS A 6 -10.27 -6.43 -4.94
CA LYS A 6 -9.04 -5.63 -4.90
C LYS A 6 -9.08 -4.59 -3.79
N ARG A 7 -10.20 -3.87 -3.68
CA ARG A 7 -10.37 -2.85 -2.64
C ARG A 7 -10.40 -3.47 -1.24
N ALA A 8 -11.05 -4.63 -1.10
CA ALA A 8 -11.09 -5.33 0.18
C ALA A 8 -9.69 -5.70 0.67
N ILE A 9 -8.83 -6.15 -0.25
CA ILE A 9 -7.44 -6.47 0.08
C ILE A 9 -6.70 -5.22 0.56
N MET A 10 -6.87 -4.10 -0.13
CA MET A 10 -6.23 -2.83 0.24
C MET A 10 -6.70 -2.33 1.60
N LEU A 11 -8.00 -2.38 1.85
CA LEU A 11 -8.57 -1.98 3.14
C LEU A 11 -8.13 -2.90 4.27
N SER A 12 -8.01 -4.20 3.98
CA SER A 12 -7.52 -5.18 4.94
C SER A 12 -6.09 -4.86 5.38
N LEU A 13 -5.21 -4.53 4.43
CA LEU A 13 -3.84 -4.14 4.77
C LEU A 13 -3.83 -2.89 5.66
N LEU A 14 -4.61 -1.87 5.32
CA LEU A 14 -4.69 -0.65 6.13
C LEU A 14 -5.15 -0.95 7.55
N LYS A 15 -6.13 -1.82 7.69
CA LYS A 15 -6.64 -2.24 9.00
C LYS A 15 -5.56 -2.97 9.80
N LEU A 16 -4.85 -3.90 9.17
CA LEU A 16 -3.81 -4.68 9.83
C LEU A 16 -2.62 -3.82 10.23
N LEU A 17 -2.30 -2.79 9.46
CA LEU A 17 -1.21 -1.87 9.80
C LEU A 17 -1.49 -1.02 11.03
N LYS A 18 -2.72 -0.94 11.48
CA LYS A 18 -3.07 -0.31 12.75
C LYS A 18 -2.73 -1.19 13.95
N GLN A 19 -2.57 -2.49 13.72
CA GLN A 19 -2.34 -3.48 14.77
C GLN A 19 -0.90 -3.95 14.85
N LYS A 20 -0.20 -3.97 13.71
CA LYS A 20 1.18 -4.46 13.64
C LYS A 20 1.93 -3.80 12.48
N SER A 21 3.25 -3.87 12.55
CA SER A 21 4.11 -3.26 11.53
C SER A 21 4.03 -4.03 10.22
N VAL A 22 4.36 -3.35 9.11
CA VAL A 22 4.26 -3.92 7.76
C VAL A 22 5.08 -5.19 7.59
N ASP A 23 6.23 -5.28 8.24
CA ASP A 23 7.10 -6.44 8.17
C ASP A 23 6.50 -7.68 8.83
N LYS A 24 5.48 -7.50 9.65
CA LYS A 24 4.78 -8.61 10.34
C LYS A 24 3.47 -9.00 9.68
N VAL A 25 2.99 -8.21 8.72
CA VAL A 25 1.77 -8.53 7.99
C VAL A 25 2.10 -9.53 6.89
N THR A 26 1.35 -10.63 6.84
CA THR A 26 1.54 -11.68 5.83
C THR A 26 0.37 -11.73 4.85
N VAL A 27 0.61 -12.35 3.69
CA VAL A 27 -0.46 -12.62 2.72
C VAL A 27 -1.58 -13.44 3.38
N LYS A 28 -1.20 -14.39 4.22
CA LYS A 28 -2.17 -15.20 4.97
C LYS A 28 -3.06 -14.34 5.85
N ASP A 29 -2.49 -13.34 6.54
CA ASP A 29 -3.27 -12.44 7.38
C ASP A 29 -4.35 -11.72 6.58
N ILE A 30 -3.99 -11.22 5.40
CA ILE A 30 -4.94 -10.53 4.52
C ILE A 30 -6.00 -11.49 4.00
N CYS A 31 -5.58 -12.68 3.57
CA CYS A 31 -6.50 -13.68 3.05
C CYS A 31 -7.52 -14.12 4.11
N ASP A 32 -7.07 -14.32 5.34
CA ASP A 32 -7.95 -14.67 6.44
C ASP A 32 -8.94 -13.55 6.76
N ASP A 33 -8.46 -12.30 6.76
CA ASP A 33 -9.31 -11.14 7.04
C ASP A 33 -10.35 -10.90 5.95
N CYS A 34 -9.99 -11.11 4.69
CA CYS A 34 -10.88 -10.91 3.54
C CYS A 34 -11.69 -12.14 3.18
N GLU A 35 -11.42 -13.28 3.79
CA GLU A 35 -12.06 -14.56 3.45
C GLU A 35 -11.81 -14.97 1.99
N ILE A 36 -10.56 -14.81 1.54
CA ILE A 36 -10.13 -15.21 0.20
C ILE A 36 -8.97 -16.21 0.30
N ASN A 37 -8.69 -16.92 -0.79
CA ASN A 37 -7.52 -17.80 -0.84
C ASN A 37 -6.30 -17.06 -1.43
N ARG A 38 -5.13 -17.69 -1.32
CA ARG A 38 -3.88 -17.11 -1.82
C ARG A 38 -3.88 -16.88 -3.32
N ASN A 39 -4.54 -17.77 -4.09
CA ASN A 39 -4.62 -17.62 -5.53
C ASN A 39 -5.35 -16.32 -5.90
N THR A 40 -6.42 -16.00 -5.18
CA THR A 40 -7.16 -14.77 -5.38
C THR A 40 -6.29 -13.54 -5.07
N PHE A 41 -5.54 -13.59 -3.96
CA PHE A 41 -4.60 -12.52 -3.62
C PHE A 41 -3.59 -12.31 -4.75
N TYR A 42 -2.92 -13.38 -5.19
CA TYR A 42 -1.86 -13.28 -6.20
C TYR A 42 -2.39 -12.96 -7.61
N TYR A 43 -3.67 -13.08 -7.82
CA TYR A 43 -4.29 -12.58 -9.05
C TYR A 43 -4.20 -11.05 -9.14
N TYR A 44 -4.33 -10.35 -8.00
CA TYR A 44 -4.35 -8.89 -7.97
C TYR A 44 -3.01 -8.25 -7.61
N PHE A 45 -2.24 -8.90 -6.76
CA PHE A 45 -1.01 -8.32 -6.21
C PHE A 45 0.10 -9.36 -6.14
N LYS A 46 1.33 -8.90 -6.29
CA LYS A 46 2.51 -9.78 -6.17
C LYS A 46 2.83 -10.12 -4.72
N ASP A 47 2.72 -9.13 -3.85
CA ASP A 47 3.08 -9.25 -2.44
C ASP A 47 2.46 -8.09 -1.66
N ILE A 48 2.78 -8.01 -0.37
CA ILE A 48 2.27 -6.96 0.52
C ILE A 48 2.70 -5.57 0.05
N TYR A 49 3.93 -5.44 -0.49
CA TYR A 49 4.42 -4.14 -0.96
C TYR A 49 3.71 -3.66 -2.20
N ASP A 50 3.30 -4.59 -3.05
CA ASP A 50 2.50 -4.26 -4.22
C ASP A 50 1.15 -3.68 -3.79
N VAL A 51 0.53 -4.26 -2.77
CA VAL A 51 -0.71 -3.72 -2.18
C VAL A 51 -0.46 -2.30 -1.66
N LEU A 52 0.60 -2.12 -0.89
CA LEU A 52 0.95 -0.83 -0.30
C LEU A 52 1.21 0.22 -1.38
N ASN A 53 1.92 -0.16 -2.45
CA ASN A 53 2.17 0.71 -3.59
C ASN A 53 0.87 1.16 -4.24
N ASN A 54 -0.06 0.25 -4.44
CA ASN A 54 -1.36 0.58 -5.03
C ASN A 54 -2.16 1.52 -4.15
N ILE A 55 -2.10 1.35 -2.82
CA ILE A 55 -2.76 2.26 -1.87
C ILE A 55 -2.21 3.68 -2.03
N PHE A 56 -0.87 3.83 -2.04
CA PHE A 56 -0.24 5.13 -2.20
C PHE A 56 -0.58 5.77 -3.54
N MET A 57 -0.54 5.00 -4.62
CA MET A 57 -0.85 5.52 -5.95
C MET A 57 -2.30 5.97 -6.07
N GLU A 58 -3.25 5.24 -5.50
CA GLU A 58 -4.64 5.66 -5.49
C GLU A 58 -4.85 6.94 -4.71
N GLU A 59 -4.20 7.07 -3.57
CA GLU A 59 -4.29 8.26 -2.74
C GLU A 59 -3.74 9.49 -3.46
N ILE A 60 -2.60 9.32 -4.15
CA ILE A 60 -2.00 10.38 -4.96
C ILE A 60 -2.95 10.79 -6.09
N GLU A 61 -3.51 9.82 -6.82
CA GLU A 61 -4.46 10.11 -7.90
C GLU A 61 -5.70 10.83 -7.42
N LYS A 62 -6.25 10.39 -6.30
CA LYS A 62 -7.43 10.99 -5.71
C LYS A 62 -7.18 12.46 -5.37
N ASN A 63 -6.06 12.73 -4.71
CA ASN A 63 -5.72 14.10 -4.33
C ASN A 63 -5.42 14.98 -5.54
N LEU A 64 -4.78 14.42 -6.57
CA LEU A 64 -4.55 15.15 -7.82
C LEU A 64 -5.85 15.55 -8.51
N ARG A 65 -6.85 14.68 -8.52
CA ARG A 65 -8.13 14.97 -9.09
C ARG A 65 -8.86 16.07 -8.31
N GLU A 66 -8.79 16.02 -6.99
CA GLU A 66 -9.40 17.03 -6.13
C GLU A 66 -8.71 18.40 -6.27
N ALA A 67 -7.40 18.39 -6.49
CA ALA A 67 -6.59 19.60 -6.63
C ALA A 67 -6.55 20.15 -8.06
N GLY A 68 -7.02 19.39 -9.05
CA GLY A 68 -6.82 19.67 -10.46
C GLY A 68 -7.48 20.92 -11.01
N SER A 69 -8.35 21.58 -10.24
CA SER A 69 -9.01 22.81 -10.66
C SER A 69 -8.31 24.10 -10.21
N ASN A 70 -7.17 23.97 -9.49
CA ASN A 70 -6.52 25.13 -8.89
C ASN A 70 -5.00 24.97 -8.94
N GLY A 71 -4.32 25.83 -9.73
CA GLY A 71 -2.89 25.73 -9.99
C GLY A 71 -1.99 25.84 -8.78
N SER A 72 -2.38 26.56 -7.75
CA SER A 72 -1.58 26.68 -6.54
C SER A 72 -1.60 25.41 -5.70
N PHE A 73 -2.67 24.65 -5.78
CA PHE A 73 -2.76 23.35 -5.15
C PHE A 73 -1.83 22.33 -5.77
N TYR A 74 -1.56 22.43 -7.06
CA TYR A 74 -0.70 21.51 -7.76
C TYR A 74 0.72 21.50 -7.19
N GLU A 75 1.27 22.66 -6.88
CA GLU A 75 2.62 22.76 -6.30
C GLU A 75 2.69 22.19 -4.90
N GLU A 76 1.73 22.52 -4.05
CA GLU A 76 1.65 21.96 -2.69
C GLU A 76 1.46 20.45 -2.73
N TYR A 77 0.63 20.00 -3.64
CA TYR A 77 0.36 18.59 -3.79
C TYR A 77 1.58 17.83 -4.32
N SER A 78 2.29 18.38 -5.27
CA SER A 78 3.53 17.77 -5.79
C SER A 78 4.56 17.60 -4.69
N ARG A 79 4.66 18.56 -3.77
CA ARG A 79 5.54 18.47 -2.61
C ARG A 79 5.10 17.36 -1.66
N ALA A 80 3.81 17.29 -1.36
CA ALA A 80 3.26 16.25 -0.50
C ALA A 80 3.43 14.85 -1.12
N ALA A 81 3.21 14.74 -2.42
CA ALA A 81 3.41 13.49 -3.14
C ALA A 81 4.87 13.04 -3.11
N ALA A 82 5.80 13.98 -3.25
CA ALA A 82 7.22 13.68 -3.17
C ALA A 82 7.60 13.14 -1.79
N ILE A 83 7.04 13.73 -0.73
CA ILE A 83 7.27 13.27 0.65
C ILE A 83 6.72 11.86 0.84
N LEU A 84 5.53 11.58 0.31
CA LEU A 84 4.93 10.25 0.39
C LEU A 84 5.75 9.20 -0.36
N VAL A 85 6.29 9.55 -1.51
CA VAL A 85 7.16 8.66 -2.29
C VAL A 85 8.45 8.38 -1.52
N GLU A 86 9.06 9.39 -0.92
CA GLU A 86 10.24 9.22 -0.07
C GLU A 86 9.94 8.32 1.13
N TYR A 87 8.79 8.52 1.76
CA TYR A 87 8.37 7.71 2.90
C TYR A 87 8.18 6.24 2.50
N LYS A 88 7.62 6.01 1.33
CA LYS A 88 7.47 4.67 0.77
C LYS A 88 8.82 3.98 0.62
N ASP A 89 9.82 4.69 0.08
CA ASP A 89 11.16 4.14 -0.11
C ASP A 89 11.81 3.80 1.23
N VAL A 90 11.63 4.64 2.24
CA VAL A 90 12.14 4.39 3.58
C VAL A 90 11.51 3.13 4.18
N VAL A 91 10.20 2.97 4.04
CA VAL A 91 9.50 1.78 4.54
C VAL A 91 10.01 0.52 3.86
N ILE A 92 10.16 0.55 2.55
CA ILE A 92 10.68 -0.58 1.77
C ILE A 92 12.12 -0.88 2.17
N HIS A 93 12.93 0.16 2.35
CA HIS A 93 14.33 0.00 2.74
C HIS A 93 14.47 -0.65 4.12
N VAL A 94 13.69 -0.21 5.08
CA VAL A 94 13.69 -0.79 6.43
C VAL A 94 13.29 -2.27 6.39
N TYR A 95 12.27 -2.58 5.60
CA TYR A 95 11.84 -3.96 5.44
C TYR A 95 12.94 -4.84 4.83
N ASN A 96 13.56 -4.36 3.77
CA ASN A 96 14.64 -5.12 3.11
C ASN A 96 15.82 -5.35 4.05
N SER A 97 16.16 -4.37 4.87
CA SER A 97 17.21 -4.50 5.88
C SER A 97 16.87 -5.57 6.91
N ARG A 98 15.63 -5.57 7.39
CA ARG A 98 15.18 -6.56 8.36
C ARG A 98 15.17 -7.97 7.78
N ASN A 99 14.74 -8.11 6.54
CA ASN A 99 14.75 -9.41 5.87
C ASN A 99 16.16 -9.94 5.67
N ARG A 100 17.13 -9.08 5.39
CA ARG A 100 18.52 -9.47 5.31
C ARG A 100 19.04 -10.00 6.65
N ASP A 101 18.70 -9.33 7.72
CA ASP A 101 19.10 -9.74 9.07
C ASP A 101 18.52 -11.10 9.46
N ILE A 102 17.29 -11.38 9.01
CA ILE A 102 16.65 -12.66 9.27
C ILE A 102 17.29 -13.79 8.46
N ILE A 103 17.75 -13.50 7.25
CA ILE A 103 18.34 -14.48 6.34
C ILE A 103 19.79 -14.78 6.71
N THR A 104 20.47 -13.83 7.28
CA THR A 104 21.86 -14.01 7.72
C THR A 104 21.94 -14.56 9.13
#